data_4dced975df35f3b605384d59bca7741b
#
_entry.id   4dced975df35f3b605384d59bca7741b
#
_cell.length_a   1.000
_cell.length_b   1.000
_cell.length_c   1.000
_cell.angle_alpha   90.00
_cell.angle_beta   90.00
_cell.angle_gamma   90.00
#
_symmetry.space_group_name_H-M   'P 1'
#
loop_
_entity.id
_entity.type
_entity.pdbx_description
1 polymer ?
#
loop_
_entity_poly.entity_id
_entity_poly.type
_entity_poly.pdbx_seq_one_letter_code
_entity_poly.pdbx_strand_id
1 'polypeptide(L)'
;MLRGDFLAGLQTSHALAAPTNGVLTPRGLVMGAGAAKALAEAEPRLPRLFAEAVRREGAYQGGVYLYGFVAVEVGGRSYGAFQTKAHFRDRADLRLVHLAASRLRRFLEERPGLEVHMAFPGIGLGGLKPGEVLEAMEEALGEVGNRVVLYRL
;
A
#
# COMPACT_ATOMS: atom_id res chain seq x y z
N MET A 1 16.58 0.60 2.31
CA MET A 1 15.53 1.49 2.87
C MET A 1 16.04 2.92 2.91
N LEU A 2 15.25 3.84 2.41
CA LEU A 2 15.60 5.26 2.39
C LEU A 2 14.86 5.99 3.52
N ARG A 3 15.43 7.12 3.96
CA ARG A 3 14.75 8.04 4.87
C ARG A 3 14.19 9.20 4.07
N GLY A 4 13.05 9.72 4.52
CA GLY A 4 12.44 10.89 3.91
C GLY A 4 11.04 10.64 3.40
N ASP A 5 10.61 11.49 2.48
CA ASP A 5 9.24 11.49 1.96
C ASP A 5 9.16 10.63 0.69
N PHE A 6 8.37 9.56 0.74
CA PHE A 6 8.18 8.70 -0.44
C PHE A 6 7.53 9.47 -1.61
N LEU A 7 6.81 10.56 -1.32
CA LEU A 7 6.22 11.42 -2.34
C LEU A 7 7.26 12.22 -3.14
N ALA A 8 8.52 12.21 -2.73
CA ALA A 8 9.59 12.80 -3.53
C ALA A 8 9.69 12.14 -4.92
N GLY A 9 9.16 10.91 -5.06
CA GLY A 9 9.06 10.21 -6.32
C GLY A 9 8.00 10.74 -7.29
N LEU A 10 7.19 11.74 -6.90
CA LEU A 10 6.15 12.30 -7.78
C LEU A 10 6.68 12.86 -9.10
N GLN A 11 7.95 13.24 -9.13
CA GLN A 11 8.59 13.77 -10.34
C GLN A 11 9.14 12.68 -11.25
N THR A 12 9.03 11.41 -10.85
CA THR A 12 9.59 10.27 -11.57
C THR A 12 8.49 9.40 -12.16
N SER A 13 8.87 8.38 -12.92
CA SER A 13 7.94 7.40 -13.49
C SER A 13 7.65 6.23 -12.55
N HIS A 14 8.12 6.27 -11.30
CA HIS A 14 7.88 5.19 -10.35
C HIS A 14 6.42 5.12 -9.91
N ALA A 15 5.96 3.92 -9.58
CA ALA A 15 4.68 3.75 -8.90
C ALA A 15 4.83 4.19 -7.44
N LEU A 16 3.76 4.72 -6.87
CA LEU A 16 3.71 5.13 -5.47
C LEU A 16 2.66 4.31 -4.72
N ALA A 17 2.98 3.89 -3.51
CA ALA A 17 2.04 3.13 -2.70
C ALA A 17 2.08 3.61 -1.24
N ALA A 18 1.02 3.36 -0.52
CA ALA A 18 0.93 3.69 0.90
C ALA A 18 0.24 2.56 1.67
N PRO A 19 0.59 2.40 2.96
CA PRO A 19 -0.12 1.49 3.84
C PRO A 19 -1.57 1.94 4.04
N THR A 20 -2.50 1.00 3.99
CA THR A 20 -3.93 1.29 4.04
C THR A 20 -4.67 0.29 4.92
N ASN A 21 -5.99 0.44 4.99
CA ASN A 21 -6.93 -0.39 5.72
C ASN A 21 -8.00 -0.93 4.77
N GLY A 22 -9.00 -1.60 5.34
CA GLY A 22 -10.11 -2.18 4.57
C GLY A 22 -11.45 -1.49 4.75
N VAL A 23 -11.47 -0.23 5.19
CA VAL A 23 -12.73 0.50 5.42
C VAL A 23 -13.09 1.38 4.23
N LEU A 24 -14.26 1.14 3.65
CA LEU A 24 -14.80 1.99 2.59
C LEU A 24 -15.96 2.82 3.12
N THR A 25 -16.02 4.06 2.67
CA THR A 25 -17.13 5.00 2.94
C THR A 25 -17.69 5.48 1.60
N PRO A 26 -18.79 6.25 1.60
CA PRO A 26 -19.26 6.87 0.36
C PRO A 26 -18.22 7.78 -0.31
N ARG A 27 -17.24 8.24 0.44
CA ARG A 27 -16.14 9.07 -0.09
C ARG A 27 -14.98 8.27 -0.66
N GLY A 28 -14.98 6.95 -0.44
CA GLY A 28 -13.93 6.06 -0.90
C GLY A 28 -13.22 5.32 0.22
N LEU A 29 -12.03 4.82 -0.05
CA LEU A 29 -11.19 4.17 0.94
C LEU A 29 -10.76 5.20 2.00
N VAL A 30 -10.84 4.81 3.28
CA VAL A 30 -10.41 5.71 4.36
C VAL A 30 -8.90 5.89 4.28
N MET A 31 -8.48 7.13 4.08
CA MET A 31 -7.07 7.52 3.96
C MET A 31 -6.85 8.78 4.82
N GLY A 32 -7.19 8.68 6.09
CA GLY A 32 -7.28 9.83 6.98
C GLY A 32 -6.06 10.11 7.86
N ALA A 33 -4.99 9.33 7.74
CA ALA A 33 -3.80 9.52 8.58
C ALA A 33 -2.54 9.06 7.84
N GLY A 34 -1.40 9.56 8.29
CA GLY A 34 -0.07 9.12 7.87
C GLY A 34 0.19 9.20 6.37
N ALA A 35 0.90 8.22 5.86
CA ALA A 35 1.28 8.17 4.44
C ALA A 35 0.07 8.08 3.51
N ALA A 36 -0.99 7.38 3.91
CA ALA A 36 -2.21 7.29 3.11
C ALA A 36 -2.85 8.67 2.93
N LYS A 37 -2.92 9.47 4.01
CA LYS A 37 -3.44 10.83 3.95
C LYS A 37 -2.59 11.69 3.02
N ALA A 38 -1.27 11.60 3.16
CA ALA A 38 -0.36 12.36 2.31
C ALA A 38 -0.54 12.02 0.83
N LEU A 39 -0.72 10.72 0.52
CA LEU A 39 -0.94 10.27 -0.84
C LEU A 39 -2.28 10.78 -1.38
N ALA A 40 -3.35 10.73 -0.58
CA ALA A 40 -4.67 11.22 -0.97
C ALA A 40 -4.68 12.75 -1.16
N GLU A 41 -3.89 13.48 -0.39
CA GLU A 41 -3.75 14.93 -0.58
C GLU A 41 -3.00 15.25 -1.87
N ALA A 42 -2.00 14.45 -2.20
CA ALA A 42 -1.24 14.60 -3.45
C ALA A 42 -2.07 14.24 -4.69
N GLU A 43 -2.97 13.26 -4.57
CA GLU A 43 -3.88 12.86 -5.64
C GLU A 43 -5.28 12.58 -5.08
N PRO A 44 -6.15 13.62 -5.04
CA PRO A 44 -7.47 13.50 -4.39
C PRO A 44 -8.43 12.48 -5.02
N ARG A 45 -8.17 11.99 -6.22
CA ARG A 45 -9.00 10.97 -6.86
C ARG A 45 -8.79 9.57 -6.28
N LEU A 46 -7.68 9.35 -5.55
CA LEU A 46 -7.30 8.02 -5.11
C LEU A 46 -8.30 7.32 -4.18
N PRO A 47 -8.88 7.99 -3.17
CA PRO A 47 -9.81 7.26 -2.29
C PRO A 47 -10.96 6.59 -3.02
N ARG A 48 -11.54 7.25 -4.01
CA ARG A 48 -12.64 6.68 -4.81
C ARG A 48 -12.17 5.58 -5.74
N LEU A 49 -11.04 5.80 -6.41
CA LEU A 49 -10.48 4.81 -7.33
C LEU A 49 -10.05 3.56 -6.59
N PHE A 50 -9.42 3.71 -5.44
CA PHE A 50 -9.07 2.55 -4.60
C PHE A 50 -10.32 1.82 -4.11
N ALA A 51 -11.38 2.55 -3.73
CA ALA A 51 -12.62 1.90 -3.30
C ALA A 51 -13.21 1.04 -4.41
N GLU A 52 -13.21 1.53 -5.65
CA GLU A 52 -13.69 0.76 -6.80
C GLU A 52 -12.87 -0.51 -7.00
N ALA A 53 -11.53 -0.39 -6.93
CA ALA A 53 -10.64 -1.54 -7.09
C ALA A 53 -10.82 -2.54 -5.94
N VAL A 54 -10.95 -2.06 -4.72
CA VAL A 54 -11.18 -2.91 -3.54
C VAL A 54 -12.49 -3.68 -3.65
N ARG A 55 -13.57 -3.02 -4.08
CA ARG A 55 -14.87 -3.71 -4.27
C ARG A 55 -14.78 -4.79 -5.34
N ARG A 56 -13.99 -4.56 -6.38
CA ARG A 56 -13.83 -5.49 -7.49
C ARG A 56 -12.95 -6.68 -7.15
N GLU A 57 -11.89 -6.46 -6.38
CA GLU A 57 -10.83 -7.45 -6.15
C GLU A 57 -10.80 -8.02 -4.75
N GLY A 58 -11.40 -7.34 -3.77
CA GLY A 58 -11.36 -7.73 -2.37
C GLY A 58 -12.57 -8.56 -1.94
N ALA A 59 -12.46 -9.13 -0.75
CA ALA A 59 -13.54 -9.88 -0.12
C ALA A 59 -14.11 -9.06 1.04
N TYR A 60 -15.43 -8.89 1.06
CA TYR A 60 -16.10 -8.17 2.16
C TYR A 60 -16.41 -9.13 3.29
N GLN A 61 -16.01 -8.76 4.50
CA GLN A 61 -16.18 -9.62 5.66
C GLN A 61 -16.30 -8.77 6.94
N GLY A 62 -17.45 -8.83 7.60
CA GLY A 62 -17.59 -8.17 8.90
C GLY A 62 -17.43 -6.66 8.91
N GLY A 63 -17.85 -5.98 7.85
CA GLY A 63 -17.78 -4.52 7.77
C GLY A 63 -16.49 -3.98 7.17
N VAL A 64 -15.55 -4.84 6.83
CA VAL A 64 -14.28 -4.46 6.22
C VAL A 64 -14.00 -5.29 4.98
N TYR A 65 -13.11 -4.79 4.13
CA TYR A 65 -12.62 -5.52 2.96
C TYR A 65 -11.22 -6.05 3.20
N LEU A 66 -10.96 -7.24 2.69
CA LEU A 66 -9.62 -7.82 2.65
C LEU A 66 -9.21 -7.93 1.19
N TYR A 67 -8.19 -7.20 0.80
CA TYR A 67 -7.75 -7.13 -0.60
C TYR A 67 -6.23 -7.27 -0.76
N GLY A 68 -5.49 -7.07 0.31
CA GLY A 68 -4.03 -7.12 0.28
C GLY A 68 -3.42 -5.91 -0.43
N PHE A 69 -3.42 -5.94 -1.75
CA PHE A 69 -2.87 -4.85 -2.55
C PHE A 69 -3.73 -4.64 -3.79
N VAL A 70 -4.07 -3.39 -4.06
CA VAL A 70 -4.71 -2.98 -5.31
C VAL A 70 -3.95 -1.79 -5.89
N ALA A 71 -4.00 -1.66 -7.21
CA ALA A 71 -3.37 -0.55 -7.91
C ALA A 71 -4.36 0.10 -8.88
N VAL A 72 -4.21 1.40 -9.05
CA VAL A 72 -4.98 2.19 -10.01
C VAL A 72 -4.03 3.09 -10.78
N GLU A 73 -4.43 3.53 -11.96
CA GLU A 73 -3.64 4.46 -12.76
C GLU A 73 -4.31 5.83 -12.84
N VAL A 74 -3.52 6.86 -12.61
CA VAL A 74 -3.95 8.25 -12.73
C VAL A 74 -2.84 9.03 -13.42
N GLY A 75 -3.15 9.65 -14.54
CA GLY A 75 -2.18 10.47 -15.27
C GLY A 75 -0.95 9.69 -15.73
N GLY A 76 -1.12 8.41 -16.08
CA GLY A 76 -0.02 7.57 -16.53
C GLY A 76 0.85 6.98 -15.43
N ARG A 77 0.50 7.23 -14.17
CA ARG A 77 1.22 6.69 -13.01
C ARG A 77 0.36 5.66 -12.29
N SER A 78 1.01 4.59 -11.84
CA SER A 78 0.37 3.59 -10.98
C SER A 78 0.47 4.02 -9.51
N TYR A 79 -0.65 3.89 -8.80
CA TYR A 79 -0.72 4.13 -7.36
C TYR A 79 -1.25 2.87 -6.69
N GLY A 80 -0.69 2.51 -5.54
CA GLY A 80 -1.04 1.29 -4.84
C GLY A 80 -1.54 1.53 -3.42
N ALA A 81 -2.52 0.74 -3.01
CA ALA A 81 -2.97 0.65 -1.63
C ALA A 81 -2.47 -0.69 -1.08
N PHE A 82 -1.58 -0.64 -0.11
CA PHE A 82 -0.93 -1.80 0.52
C PHE A 82 -1.58 -2.03 1.88
N GLN A 83 -2.46 -3.01 1.97
CA GLN A 83 -3.25 -3.22 3.18
C GLN A 83 -2.44 -3.83 4.31
N THR A 84 -2.36 -3.10 5.43
CA THR A 84 -1.66 -3.57 6.63
C THR A 84 -2.61 -3.93 7.77
N LYS A 85 -3.87 -3.52 7.69
CA LYS A 85 -4.87 -3.77 8.73
C LYS A 85 -6.27 -3.80 8.13
N ALA A 86 -7.18 -4.48 8.82
CA ALA A 86 -8.57 -4.56 8.38
C ALA A 86 -9.30 -3.24 8.64
N HIS A 87 -9.26 -2.72 9.87
CA HIS A 87 -9.90 -1.46 10.25
C HIS A 87 -8.84 -0.43 10.61
N PHE A 88 -9.11 0.86 10.34
CA PHE A 88 -8.12 1.92 10.60
C PHE A 88 -7.78 2.08 12.09
N ARG A 89 -8.62 1.58 13.00
CA ARG A 89 -8.37 1.60 14.45
C ARG A 89 -7.54 0.42 14.92
N ASP A 90 -7.35 -0.60 14.08
CA ASP A 90 -6.60 -1.79 14.45
C ASP A 90 -5.10 -1.53 14.40
N ARG A 91 -4.35 -2.39 15.05
CA ARG A 91 -2.92 -2.50 14.80
C ARG A 91 -2.69 -3.18 13.47
N ALA A 92 -1.55 -2.93 12.87
CA ALA A 92 -1.15 -3.64 11.67
C ALA A 92 -0.97 -5.14 11.99
N ASP A 93 -1.23 -5.97 10.98
CA ASP A 93 -1.18 -7.42 11.09
C ASP A 93 -0.16 -7.95 10.08
N LEU A 94 0.85 -8.69 10.57
CA LEU A 94 1.89 -9.26 9.72
C LEU A 94 1.33 -10.17 8.63
N ARG A 95 0.23 -10.87 8.90
CA ARG A 95 -0.42 -11.73 7.90
C ARG A 95 -0.94 -10.89 6.73
N LEU A 96 -1.49 -9.71 7.02
CA LEU A 96 -1.93 -8.80 5.97
C LEU A 96 -0.76 -8.19 5.22
N VAL A 97 0.32 -7.86 5.91
CA VAL A 97 1.55 -7.38 5.26
C VAL A 97 2.06 -8.45 4.28
N HIS A 98 2.08 -9.71 4.70
CA HIS A 98 2.52 -10.81 3.84
C HIS A 98 1.60 -10.96 2.63
N LEU A 99 0.29 -10.94 2.83
CA LEU A 99 -0.69 -11.02 1.75
C LEU A 99 -0.52 -9.85 0.77
N ALA A 100 -0.39 -8.65 1.30
CA ALA A 100 -0.20 -7.45 0.49
C ALA A 100 1.08 -7.55 -0.35
N ALA A 101 2.17 -7.98 0.26
CA ALA A 101 3.44 -8.17 -0.43
C ALA A 101 3.34 -9.24 -1.52
N SER A 102 2.61 -10.33 -1.27
CA SER A 102 2.40 -11.38 -2.26
C SER A 102 1.64 -10.86 -3.48
N ARG A 103 0.65 -10.00 -3.26
CA ARG A 103 -0.11 -9.39 -4.36
C ARG A 103 0.69 -8.31 -5.08
N LEU A 104 1.50 -7.56 -4.35
CA LEU A 104 2.45 -6.61 -4.93
C LEU A 104 3.45 -7.32 -5.83
N ARG A 105 3.92 -8.50 -5.42
CA ARG A 105 4.81 -9.33 -6.25
C ARG A 105 4.17 -9.62 -7.59
N ARG A 106 2.93 -10.07 -7.60
CA ARG A 106 2.20 -10.36 -8.84
C ARG A 106 2.08 -9.12 -9.72
N PHE A 107 1.75 -7.98 -9.11
CA PHE A 107 1.66 -6.71 -9.82
C PHE A 107 2.98 -6.36 -10.51
N LEU A 108 4.11 -6.53 -9.81
CA LEU A 108 5.43 -6.23 -10.34
C LEU A 108 5.89 -7.25 -11.39
N GLU A 109 5.53 -8.52 -11.23
CA GLU A 109 5.84 -9.55 -12.22
C GLU A 109 5.18 -9.28 -13.57
N GLU A 110 4.01 -8.67 -13.55
CA GLU A 110 3.28 -8.29 -14.75
C GLU A 110 3.77 -6.98 -15.39
N ARG A 111 4.67 -6.26 -14.71
CA ARG A 111 5.18 -4.93 -15.13
C ARG A 111 6.70 -4.88 -15.02
N PRO A 112 7.41 -5.53 -15.96
CA PRO A 112 8.88 -5.57 -15.89
C PRO A 112 9.49 -4.18 -15.84
N GLY A 113 10.46 -4.00 -14.95
CA GLY A 113 11.19 -2.75 -14.80
C GLY A 113 10.53 -1.69 -13.93
N LEU A 114 9.26 -1.88 -13.54
CA LEU A 114 8.58 -0.91 -12.68
C LEU A 114 9.13 -0.96 -11.25
N GLU A 115 9.44 0.20 -10.69
CA GLU A 115 9.78 0.38 -9.28
C GLU A 115 8.58 0.90 -8.52
N VAL A 116 8.39 0.43 -7.28
CA VAL A 116 7.37 0.96 -6.39
C VAL A 116 8.06 1.63 -5.21
N HIS A 117 7.72 2.88 -4.98
CA HIS A 117 8.19 3.66 -3.84
C HIS A 117 7.04 3.81 -2.84
N MET A 118 7.26 3.43 -1.61
CA MET A 118 6.20 3.46 -0.61
C MET A 118 6.72 3.74 0.79
N ALA A 119 5.86 4.31 1.63
CA ALA A 119 6.16 4.45 3.04
C ALA A 119 6.31 3.06 3.68
N PHE A 120 7.20 2.93 4.64
CA PHE A 120 7.45 1.67 5.35
C PHE A 120 6.15 1.21 6.03
N PRO A 121 5.63 0.02 5.68
CA PRO A 121 4.31 -0.40 6.15
C PRO A 121 4.33 -0.95 7.57
N GLY A 122 3.22 -0.72 8.29
CA GLY A 122 2.94 -1.40 9.56
C GLY A 122 3.73 -0.93 10.78
N ILE A 123 4.62 0.04 10.64
CA ILE A 123 5.40 0.60 11.75
C ILE A 123 4.75 1.89 12.27
N GLY A 124 5.31 2.48 13.30
CA GLY A 124 4.74 3.68 13.91
C GLY A 124 3.39 3.36 14.58
N LEU A 125 2.31 3.99 14.11
CA LEU A 125 0.97 3.74 14.66
C LEU A 125 0.50 2.30 14.46
N GLY A 126 0.99 1.61 13.44
CA GLY A 126 0.69 0.20 13.20
C GLY A 126 1.31 -0.73 14.22
N GLY A 127 2.38 -0.32 14.89
CA GLY A 127 2.94 -1.01 16.04
C GLY A 127 3.82 -2.22 15.73
N LEU A 128 4.07 -2.55 14.47
CA LEU A 128 4.94 -3.65 14.11
C LEU A 128 6.41 -3.25 14.18
N LYS A 129 7.27 -4.22 14.43
CA LYS A 129 8.71 -4.01 14.44
C LYS A 129 9.23 -4.01 13.01
N PRO A 130 10.10 -3.05 12.64
CA PRO A 130 10.64 -2.97 11.27
C PRO A 130 11.26 -4.26 10.76
N GLY A 131 11.99 -4.99 11.61
CA GLY A 131 12.61 -6.25 11.22
C GLY A 131 11.61 -7.33 10.84
N GLU A 132 10.50 -7.41 11.58
CA GLU A 132 9.42 -8.37 11.29
C GLU A 132 8.74 -8.05 9.96
N VAL A 133 8.51 -6.77 9.69
CA VAL A 133 7.89 -6.31 8.44
C VAL A 133 8.81 -6.61 7.27
N LEU A 134 10.10 -6.30 7.38
CA LEU A 134 11.08 -6.58 6.33
C LEU A 134 11.16 -8.07 6.02
N GLU A 135 11.20 -8.91 7.05
CA GLU A 135 11.24 -10.36 6.86
C GLU A 135 10.00 -10.88 6.12
N ALA A 136 8.80 -10.42 6.54
CA ALA A 136 7.56 -10.81 5.88
C ALA A 136 7.52 -10.35 4.42
N MET A 137 7.98 -9.14 4.15
CA MET A 137 8.01 -8.60 2.79
C MET A 137 9.04 -9.32 1.92
N GLU A 138 10.23 -9.57 2.42
CA GLU A 138 11.27 -10.29 1.68
C GLU A 138 10.82 -11.70 1.30
N GLU A 139 10.20 -12.40 2.25
CA GLU A 139 9.67 -13.73 2.01
C GLU A 139 8.62 -13.72 0.91
N ALA A 140 7.69 -12.78 0.97
CA ALA A 140 6.58 -12.71 0.02
C ALA A 140 6.99 -12.17 -1.36
N LEU A 141 7.90 -11.20 -1.41
CA LEU A 141 8.30 -10.54 -2.66
C LEU A 141 9.33 -11.34 -3.46
N GLY A 142 10.21 -12.09 -2.79
CA GLY A 142 11.28 -12.78 -3.49
C GLY A 142 12.16 -11.81 -4.28
N GLU A 143 12.50 -12.18 -5.51
CA GLU A 143 13.41 -11.38 -6.33
C GLU A 143 12.90 -9.99 -6.71
N VAL A 144 11.56 -9.82 -6.83
CA VAL A 144 11.02 -8.50 -7.17
C VAL A 144 11.16 -7.49 -6.04
N GLY A 145 11.54 -7.94 -4.83
CA GLY A 145 11.80 -7.05 -3.70
C GLY A 145 12.83 -5.98 -3.98
N ASN A 146 13.77 -6.22 -4.90
CA ASN A 146 14.77 -5.22 -5.29
C ASN A 146 14.17 -4.02 -6.03
N ARG A 147 12.90 -4.12 -6.46
CA ARG A 147 12.17 -3.03 -7.12
C ARG A 147 11.20 -2.31 -6.18
N VAL A 148 11.21 -2.66 -4.90
CA VAL A 148 10.39 -1.99 -3.88
C VAL A 148 11.31 -1.14 -3.01
N VAL A 149 11.09 0.17 -3.03
CA VAL A 149 11.88 1.13 -2.26
C VAL A 149 11.04 1.64 -1.10
N LEU A 150 11.50 1.36 0.12
CA LEU A 150 10.79 1.72 1.34
C LEU A 150 11.38 2.99 1.95
N TYR A 151 10.49 3.89 2.37
CA TYR A 151 10.86 5.16 2.98
C TYR A 151 10.41 5.19 4.43
N ARG A 152 11.30 5.55 5.31
CA ARG A 152 11.02 5.74 6.74
C ARG A 152 11.18 7.22 7.08
N LEU A 153 10.19 7.74 7.76
CA LEU A 153 10.20 9.14 8.23
C LEU A 153 11.20 9.36 9.36
#